data_d85c76e002b45a884b9d0205d6ec75bb
#
_entry.id   d85c76e002b45a884b9d0205d6ec75bb
#
_cell.length_a   1.000
_cell.length_b   1.000
_cell.length_c   1.000
_cell.angle_alpha   90.00
_cell.angle_beta   90.00
_cell.angle_gamma   90.00
#
_symmetry.space_group_name_H-M   'P 1'
#
loop_
_entity.id
_entity.type
_entity.pdbx_description
1 polymer ?
#
loop_
_entity_poly.entity_id
_entity_poly.type
_entity_poly.pdbx_seq_one_letter_code
_entity_poly.pdbx_strand_id
1 'polypeptide(L)'
;MKKLVSLLLVAMMALSFIPAMADEPVEIIVACKSLGNGWPAVLEDDFVYQKILEETGVAWKLILIDDYFAAMGQRIVGDDLPDVIYYSDSYLKTYADEEVLLCLDPYVEKELAPVMAWLGDTNLIPYQVNGELYGLPKLHDGNKSQYNIQIRKDWLDNLNLAVPTTIEELYNVACKFITDDPDGNGVADTYGITGGKGLPLFHAISCAFDTALGNYILIRDGKVTNALLQPGMKNALEWCLKFTQTENMVDPDVLTTTGNNIAIAGSVGIHVNSWPGMFKQYAQDNIAAVNPNAKWIPAGPLHNEMGGEDVMYPINNVGGGDGWALCADLADDEEKLQAVFKVLNYYVTEEGSNLIQYGLEGDHWVRNPETGRITMTENGAAANYISTYQIFSRIELEYLQVKFPEAEVAFTNSMTNGVLEYYNSLIVEPDGMYLADMESYIKTQMLAFIYGERPLEEYDAFIKELNDLYMFDEYMEAAADQLIAYGYDVTK
;
A
#
# COMPACT_ATOMS: atom_id res chain seq x y z
N MET A 1 19.17 -51.73 -58.23
CA MET A 1 18.64 -50.36 -58.18
C MET A 1 17.48 -50.18 -57.16
N LYS A 2 16.48 -51.09 -57.05
CA LYS A 2 15.38 -50.96 -56.07
C LYS A 2 15.79 -50.99 -54.59
N LYS A 3 16.87 -51.67 -54.22
CA LYS A 3 17.36 -51.69 -52.81
C LYS A 3 18.18 -50.46 -52.40
N LEU A 4 18.81 -49.77 -53.32
CA LEU A 4 19.52 -48.50 -53.07
C LEU A 4 18.60 -47.33 -52.86
N VAL A 5 17.45 -47.30 -53.59
CA VAL A 5 16.44 -46.25 -53.47
C VAL A 5 15.70 -46.35 -52.15
N SER A 6 15.47 -47.56 -51.60
CA SER A 6 14.85 -47.75 -50.27
C SER A 6 15.76 -47.33 -49.10
N LEU A 7 17.11 -47.50 -49.23
CA LEU A 7 18.04 -47.02 -48.23
C LEU A 7 18.18 -45.46 -48.21
N LEU A 8 18.11 -44.84 -49.35
CA LEU A 8 18.13 -43.36 -49.44
C LEU A 8 16.85 -42.71 -48.89
N LEU A 9 15.68 -43.35 -49.09
CA LEU A 9 14.41 -42.84 -48.51
C LEU A 9 14.35 -43.01 -46.98
N VAL A 10 14.91 -44.10 -46.44
CA VAL A 10 15.00 -44.28 -44.98
C VAL A 10 16.03 -43.33 -44.39
N ALA A 11 17.13 -43.02 -45.07
CA ALA A 11 18.12 -42.07 -44.62
C ALA A 11 17.58 -40.62 -44.70
N MET A 12 16.70 -40.28 -45.66
CA MET A 12 16.04 -38.95 -45.72
C MET A 12 14.92 -38.80 -44.70
N MET A 13 14.24 -39.88 -44.26
CA MET A 13 13.26 -39.81 -43.17
C MET A 13 13.93 -39.81 -41.77
N ALA A 14 15.15 -40.27 -41.67
CA ALA A 14 15.92 -40.23 -40.38
C ALA A 14 16.58 -38.84 -40.12
N LEU A 15 16.69 -38.00 -41.17
CA LEU A 15 17.23 -36.64 -41.07
C LEU A 15 16.16 -35.56 -40.77
N SER A 16 14.86 -35.93 -40.70
CA SER A 16 13.77 -34.99 -40.43
C SER A 16 13.27 -34.99 -38.95
N PHE A 17 13.97 -35.69 -38.06
CA PHE A 17 13.81 -35.56 -36.60
C PHE A 17 15.14 -35.10 -36.00
N ILE A 18 15.58 -33.90 -36.38
CA ILE A 18 16.31 -33.05 -35.45
C ILE A 18 15.20 -32.44 -34.58
N PRO A 19 15.09 -32.78 -33.27
CA PRO A 19 14.27 -31.96 -32.43
C PRO A 19 14.83 -30.54 -32.59
N ALA A 20 14.00 -29.61 -32.97
CA ALA A 20 14.36 -28.20 -32.84
C ALA A 20 14.86 -28.09 -31.39
N MET A 21 16.13 -27.77 -31.20
CA MET A 21 16.60 -27.34 -29.89
C MET A 21 15.64 -26.20 -29.58
N ALA A 22 14.78 -26.38 -28.57
CA ALA A 22 14.01 -25.28 -28.07
C ALA A 22 15.06 -24.23 -27.71
N ASP A 23 14.97 -23.05 -28.29
CA ASP A 23 15.81 -21.92 -27.90
C ASP A 23 15.72 -21.81 -26.38
N GLU A 24 16.84 -21.61 -25.69
CA GLU A 24 16.82 -21.40 -24.25
C GLU A 24 15.87 -20.23 -23.96
N PRO A 25 15.00 -20.34 -22.93
CA PRO A 25 14.07 -19.27 -22.63
C PRO A 25 14.82 -17.99 -22.30
N VAL A 26 14.33 -16.86 -22.80
CA VAL A 26 14.89 -15.55 -22.47
C VAL A 26 14.77 -15.33 -20.95
N GLU A 27 15.89 -15.05 -20.30
CA GLU A 27 15.94 -14.81 -18.87
C GLU A 27 15.76 -13.33 -18.57
N ILE A 28 14.79 -13.03 -17.70
CA ILE A 28 14.52 -11.69 -17.17
C ILE A 28 14.72 -11.71 -15.67
N ILE A 29 15.54 -10.80 -15.17
CA ILE A 29 15.83 -10.63 -13.75
C ILE A 29 14.98 -9.50 -13.18
N VAL A 30 14.18 -9.82 -12.16
CA VAL A 30 13.29 -8.88 -11.48
C VAL A 30 13.71 -8.71 -10.04
N ALA A 31 14.20 -7.53 -9.68
CA ALA A 31 14.61 -7.25 -8.32
C ALA A 31 13.42 -6.83 -7.45
N CYS A 32 13.18 -7.58 -6.39
CA CYS A 32 12.09 -7.39 -5.46
C CYS A 32 12.59 -7.18 -4.03
N LYS A 33 11.85 -6.37 -3.26
CA LYS A 33 12.04 -6.29 -1.82
C LYS A 33 11.67 -7.64 -1.19
N SER A 34 12.55 -8.17 -0.33
CA SER A 34 12.25 -9.37 0.45
C SER A 34 11.07 -9.13 1.38
N LEU A 35 10.05 -10.00 1.31
CA LEU A 35 8.87 -9.94 2.17
C LEU A 35 8.90 -11.00 3.29
N GLY A 36 9.94 -11.85 3.34
CA GLY A 36 10.07 -12.92 4.34
C GLY A 36 9.00 -14.02 4.25
N ASN A 37 8.35 -14.19 3.11
CA ASN A 37 7.11 -14.97 2.95
C ASN A 37 7.32 -16.46 2.59
N GLY A 38 8.38 -17.12 3.03
CA GLY A 38 8.53 -18.56 2.83
C GLY A 38 8.72 -18.97 1.37
N TRP A 39 9.69 -18.37 0.70
CA TRP A 39 10.03 -18.62 -0.70
C TRP A 39 10.45 -20.08 -0.93
N PRO A 40 10.10 -20.71 -2.07
CA PRO A 40 10.60 -22.03 -2.42
C PRO A 40 12.13 -22.09 -2.43
N ALA A 41 12.69 -23.19 -1.92
CA ALA A 41 14.15 -23.35 -1.81
C ALA A 41 14.84 -23.50 -3.17
N VAL A 42 14.12 -23.99 -4.15
CA VAL A 42 14.60 -24.20 -5.54
C VAL A 42 13.55 -23.69 -6.51
N LEU A 43 14.01 -23.19 -7.66
CA LEU A 43 13.16 -22.56 -8.67
C LEU A 43 12.18 -23.54 -9.33
N GLU A 44 12.56 -24.83 -9.36
CA GLU A 44 11.71 -25.89 -9.88
C GLU A 44 10.44 -26.12 -9.05
N ASP A 45 10.46 -25.76 -7.77
CA ASP A 45 9.32 -25.85 -6.85
C ASP A 45 8.45 -24.57 -6.88
N ASP A 46 8.88 -23.53 -7.60
CA ASP A 46 8.11 -22.31 -7.77
C ASP A 46 7.10 -22.45 -8.92
N PHE A 47 5.88 -22.81 -8.57
CA PHE A 47 4.83 -23.03 -9.56
C PHE A 47 4.42 -21.75 -10.29
N VAL A 48 4.61 -20.55 -9.71
CA VAL A 48 4.32 -19.28 -10.38
C VAL A 48 5.34 -19.06 -11.49
N TYR A 49 6.62 -19.22 -11.18
CA TYR A 49 7.69 -19.20 -12.19
C TYR A 49 7.46 -20.21 -13.31
N GLN A 50 7.15 -21.46 -12.95
CA GLN A 50 6.92 -22.53 -13.94
C GLN A 50 5.74 -22.20 -14.85
N LYS A 51 4.64 -21.63 -14.30
CA LYS A 51 3.48 -21.29 -15.09
C LYS A 51 3.74 -20.09 -16.01
N ILE A 52 4.47 -19.07 -15.54
CA ILE A 52 4.89 -17.94 -16.40
C ILE A 52 5.77 -18.46 -17.55
N LEU A 53 6.73 -19.32 -17.25
CA LEU A 53 7.59 -19.94 -18.27
C LEU A 53 6.79 -20.73 -19.31
N GLU A 54 5.82 -21.54 -18.86
CA GLU A 54 4.93 -22.32 -19.73
C GLU A 54 4.12 -21.41 -20.68
N GLU A 55 3.49 -20.36 -20.16
CA GLU A 55 2.56 -19.50 -20.92
C GLU A 55 3.29 -18.48 -21.81
N THR A 56 4.44 -18.00 -21.32
CA THR A 56 5.14 -16.91 -21.99
C THR A 56 6.44 -17.36 -22.70
N GLY A 57 7.02 -18.50 -22.34
CA GLY A 57 8.34 -18.90 -22.80
C GLY A 57 9.47 -18.03 -22.19
N VAL A 58 9.19 -17.23 -21.16
CA VAL A 58 10.13 -16.32 -20.50
C VAL A 58 10.52 -16.85 -19.13
N ALA A 59 11.81 -16.94 -18.86
CA ALA A 59 12.35 -17.27 -17.55
C ALA A 59 12.33 -16.02 -16.63
N TRP A 60 11.17 -15.74 -16.01
CA TRP A 60 10.93 -14.57 -15.17
C TRP A 60 11.44 -14.82 -13.74
N LYS A 61 12.70 -14.45 -13.47
CA LYS A 61 13.38 -14.75 -12.22
C LYS A 61 13.32 -13.61 -11.25
N LEU A 62 12.67 -13.81 -10.10
CA LEU A 62 12.69 -12.86 -9.01
C LEU A 62 13.94 -13.04 -8.15
N ILE A 63 14.65 -11.94 -7.89
CA ILE A 63 15.70 -11.87 -6.88
C ILE A 63 15.20 -11.06 -5.69
N LEU A 64 15.21 -11.69 -4.52
CA LEU A 64 14.77 -11.06 -3.27
C LEU A 64 15.95 -10.40 -2.58
N ILE A 65 15.81 -9.11 -2.31
CA ILE A 65 16.89 -8.29 -1.76
C ILE A 65 16.45 -7.74 -0.39
N ASP A 66 17.20 -8.07 0.63
CA ASP A 66 17.11 -7.44 1.95
C ASP A 66 17.78 -6.05 1.88
N ASP A 67 17.30 -5.10 2.69
CA ASP A 67 17.76 -3.71 2.64
C ASP A 67 17.77 -3.13 1.21
N TYR A 68 16.65 -3.33 0.52
CA TYR A 68 16.49 -3.19 -0.92
C TYR A 68 17.06 -1.89 -1.50
N PHE A 69 16.70 -0.73 -0.94
CA PHE A 69 17.10 0.55 -1.52
C PHE A 69 18.60 0.84 -1.37
N ALA A 70 19.22 0.40 -0.27
CA ALA A 70 20.67 0.51 -0.11
C ALA A 70 21.42 -0.39 -1.10
N ALA A 71 20.92 -1.62 -1.29
CA ALA A 71 21.50 -2.56 -2.25
C ALA A 71 21.33 -2.10 -3.71
N MET A 72 20.14 -1.53 -4.06
CA MET A 72 19.92 -0.98 -5.40
C MET A 72 20.81 0.22 -5.68
N GLY A 73 21.04 1.12 -4.71
CA GLY A 73 22.00 2.21 -4.87
C GLY A 73 23.43 1.73 -5.18
N GLN A 74 23.85 0.60 -4.58
CA GLN A 74 25.16 0.00 -4.90
C GLN A 74 25.20 -0.60 -6.30
N ARG A 75 24.10 -1.24 -6.77
CA ARG A 75 23.99 -1.81 -8.11
C ARG A 75 24.01 -0.73 -9.19
N ILE A 76 23.30 0.38 -8.98
CA ILE A 76 23.31 1.53 -9.89
C ILE A 76 24.74 2.07 -10.07
N VAL A 77 25.46 2.27 -8.96
CA VAL A 77 26.87 2.74 -9.01
C VAL A 77 27.79 1.70 -9.66
N GLY A 78 27.49 0.40 -9.52
CA GLY A 78 28.28 -0.71 -10.03
C GLY A 78 27.96 -1.12 -11.47
N ASP A 79 26.98 -0.49 -12.12
CA ASP A 79 26.50 -0.86 -13.45
C ASP A 79 26.08 -2.34 -13.53
N ASP A 80 25.39 -2.83 -12.46
CA ASP A 80 24.92 -4.21 -12.30
C ASP A 80 23.41 -4.19 -12.05
N LEU A 81 22.65 -3.67 -13.04
CA LEU A 81 21.21 -3.51 -12.93
C LEU A 81 20.47 -4.80 -13.32
N PRO A 82 19.38 -5.16 -12.63
CA PRO A 82 18.42 -6.13 -13.11
C PRO A 82 17.59 -5.56 -14.25
N ASP A 83 16.81 -6.39 -14.95
CA ASP A 83 15.96 -5.94 -16.07
C ASP A 83 14.74 -5.13 -15.58
N VAL A 84 14.14 -5.55 -14.46
CA VAL A 84 12.96 -4.90 -13.85
C VAL A 84 13.21 -4.66 -12.37
N ILE A 85 12.86 -3.48 -11.88
CA ILE A 85 13.07 -3.07 -10.50
C ILE A 85 11.78 -2.61 -9.83
N TYR A 86 11.69 -2.91 -8.52
CA TYR A 86 10.73 -2.29 -7.63
C TYR A 86 11.25 -0.91 -7.18
N TYR A 87 10.40 0.08 -7.09
CA TYR A 87 10.74 1.39 -6.55
C TYR A 87 9.65 1.92 -5.61
N SER A 88 9.98 2.95 -4.83
CA SER A 88 9.01 3.79 -4.14
C SER A 88 9.03 5.20 -4.71
N ASP A 89 7.96 5.97 -4.53
CA ASP A 89 7.77 7.32 -5.07
C ASP A 89 9.01 8.21 -4.96
N SER A 90 9.69 8.17 -3.81
CA SER A 90 10.86 9.01 -3.52
C SER A 90 12.08 8.72 -4.43
N TYR A 91 12.08 7.60 -5.14
CA TYR A 91 13.21 7.20 -6.00
C TYR A 91 12.93 7.33 -7.50
N LEU A 92 11.65 7.37 -7.92
CA LEU A 92 11.31 7.37 -9.34
C LEU A 92 11.98 8.51 -10.11
N LYS A 93 11.82 9.74 -9.59
CA LYS A 93 12.42 10.92 -10.22
C LYS A 93 13.93 10.84 -10.28
N THR A 94 14.58 10.45 -9.18
CA THR A 94 16.05 10.32 -9.12
C THR A 94 16.55 9.31 -10.15
N TYR A 95 15.91 8.14 -10.23
CA TYR A 95 16.33 7.09 -11.17
C TYR A 95 16.05 7.44 -12.63
N ALA A 96 14.98 8.20 -12.92
CA ALA A 96 14.72 8.71 -14.26
C ALA A 96 15.73 9.80 -14.65
N ASP A 97 16.01 10.77 -13.77
CA ASP A 97 16.97 11.85 -14.02
C ASP A 97 18.43 11.31 -14.16
N GLU A 98 18.75 10.20 -13.52
CA GLU A 98 20.05 9.50 -13.64
C GLU A 98 20.11 8.52 -14.84
N GLU A 99 19.09 8.51 -15.70
CA GLU A 99 18.98 7.65 -16.90
C GLU A 99 19.05 6.14 -16.57
N VAL A 100 18.65 5.74 -15.34
CA VAL A 100 18.59 4.35 -14.89
C VAL A 100 17.37 3.64 -15.47
N LEU A 101 16.28 4.39 -15.75
CA LEU A 101 14.99 3.85 -16.15
C LEU A 101 14.73 4.05 -17.65
N LEU A 102 14.03 3.06 -18.22
CA LEU A 102 13.52 3.10 -19.57
C LEU A 102 12.26 3.98 -19.64
N CYS A 103 12.24 5.00 -20.53
CA CYS A 103 11.02 5.72 -20.88
C CYS A 103 10.05 4.78 -21.61
N LEU A 104 8.81 4.70 -21.11
CA LEU A 104 7.80 3.77 -21.63
C LEU A 104 6.92 4.36 -22.75
N ASP A 105 6.94 5.69 -22.97
CA ASP A 105 6.08 6.37 -23.96
C ASP A 105 6.12 5.75 -25.36
N PRO A 106 7.27 5.28 -25.88
CA PRO A 106 7.30 4.66 -27.21
C PRO A 106 6.47 3.37 -27.32
N TYR A 107 6.09 2.74 -26.21
CA TYR A 107 5.49 1.41 -26.14
C TYR A 107 4.03 1.39 -25.66
N VAL A 108 3.52 2.51 -25.10
CA VAL A 108 2.21 2.57 -24.42
C VAL A 108 1.04 2.31 -25.36
N GLU A 109 1.12 2.75 -26.62
CA GLU A 109 0.01 2.63 -27.58
C GLU A 109 -0.04 1.26 -28.27
N LYS A 110 1.02 0.46 -28.19
CA LYS A 110 1.14 -0.78 -28.96
C LYS A 110 1.53 -1.97 -28.10
N GLU A 111 2.78 -2.06 -27.66
CA GLU A 111 3.31 -3.21 -26.93
C GLU A 111 2.70 -3.33 -25.53
N LEU A 112 2.47 -2.21 -24.85
CA LEU A 112 1.89 -2.13 -23.51
C LEU A 112 0.41 -1.71 -23.49
N ALA A 113 -0.26 -1.59 -24.62
CA ALA A 113 -1.66 -1.14 -24.67
C ALA A 113 -2.61 -1.92 -23.73
N PRO A 114 -2.51 -3.27 -23.59
CA PRO A 114 -3.33 -3.99 -22.60
C PRO A 114 -3.03 -3.60 -21.15
N VAL A 115 -1.76 -3.35 -20.83
CA VAL A 115 -1.33 -2.91 -19.48
C VAL A 115 -1.85 -1.50 -19.22
N MET A 116 -1.74 -0.57 -20.16
CA MET A 116 -2.28 0.79 -20.04
C MET A 116 -3.79 0.79 -19.84
N ALA A 117 -4.51 -0.02 -20.60
CA ALA A 117 -5.96 -0.18 -20.43
C ALA A 117 -6.35 -0.73 -19.04
N TRP A 118 -5.53 -1.61 -18.48
CA TRP A 118 -5.71 -2.14 -17.12
C TRP A 118 -5.46 -1.07 -16.05
N LEU A 119 -4.39 -0.28 -16.21
CA LEU A 119 -3.98 0.72 -15.22
C LEU A 119 -4.83 1.98 -15.24
N GLY A 120 -5.23 2.43 -16.45
CA GLY A 120 -5.98 3.68 -16.66
C GLY A 120 -5.12 4.94 -16.59
N ASP A 121 -5.39 5.91 -17.44
CA ASP A 121 -4.52 7.08 -17.67
C ASP A 121 -4.28 7.93 -16.42
N THR A 122 -5.33 8.18 -15.62
CA THR A 122 -5.21 9.01 -14.41
C THR A 122 -4.24 8.42 -13.38
N ASN A 123 -4.21 7.10 -13.29
CA ASN A 123 -3.34 6.42 -12.34
C ASN A 123 -1.86 6.41 -12.77
N LEU A 124 -1.56 6.75 -14.02
CA LEU A 124 -0.19 6.83 -14.54
C LEU A 124 0.46 8.20 -14.30
N ILE A 125 -0.33 9.24 -13.98
CA ILE A 125 0.21 10.60 -13.77
C ILE A 125 1.33 10.64 -12.74
N PRO A 126 1.20 10.03 -11.55
CA PRO A 126 2.26 10.07 -10.53
C PRO A 126 3.56 9.33 -10.93
N TYR A 127 3.51 8.58 -12.03
CA TYR A 127 4.62 7.75 -12.51
C TYR A 127 5.31 8.34 -13.74
N GLN A 128 4.99 9.60 -14.04
CA GLN A 128 5.64 10.42 -15.04
C GLN A 128 6.70 11.32 -14.41
N VAL A 129 7.82 11.48 -15.10
CA VAL A 129 8.88 12.44 -14.78
C VAL A 129 9.03 13.37 -15.98
N ASN A 130 8.88 14.67 -15.77
CA ASN A 130 8.88 15.67 -16.84
C ASN A 130 7.87 15.40 -17.98
N GLY A 131 6.76 14.73 -17.67
CA GLY A 131 5.70 14.38 -18.62
C GLY A 131 5.93 13.08 -19.41
N GLU A 132 7.01 12.34 -19.13
CA GLU A 132 7.34 11.05 -19.74
C GLU A 132 7.11 9.91 -18.73
N LEU A 133 6.54 8.79 -19.14
CA LEU A 133 6.20 7.64 -18.28
C LEU A 133 7.43 6.76 -18.07
N TYR A 134 7.82 6.57 -16.80
CA TYR A 134 8.93 5.68 -16.40
C TYR A 134 8.50 4.53 -15.48
N GLY A 135 7.36 4.66 -14.80
CA GLY A 135 6.93 3.70 -13.80
C GLY A 135 5.59 3.04 -14.13
N LEU A 136 5.43 1.84 -13.62
CA LEU A 136 4.18 1.08 -13.66
C LEU A 136 3.66 0.94 -12.22
N PRO A 137 2.47 1.49 -11.92
CA PRO A 137 1.95 1.53 -10.55
C PRO A 137 1.60 0.15 -10.02
N LYS A 138 1.90 -0.07 -8.75
CA LYS A 138 1.30 -1.14 -7.96
C LYS A 138 0.04 -0.60 -7.28
N LEU A 139 -1.01 -0.40 -8.05
CA LEU A 139 -2.27 0.12 -7.55
C LEU A 139 -3.06 -0.91 -6.74
N HIS A 140 -3.80 -0.40 -5.77
CA HIS A 140 -4.90 -1.10 -5.13
C HIS A 140 -6.21 -0.46 -5.60
N ASP A 141 -7.14 -1.31 -6.03
CA ASP A 141 -8.44 -0.85 -6.53
C ASP A 141 -9.13 0.06 -5.53
N GLY A 142 -9.51 1.24 -6.03
CA GLY A 142 -10.31 2.19 -5.31
C GLY A 142 -9.61 2.98 -4.22
N ASN A 143 -8.29 2.87 -4.02
CA ASN A 143 -7.52 3.65 -3.03
C ASN A 143 -8.25 3.89 -1.70
N LYS A 144 -9.22 3.02 -1.36
CA LYS A 144 -10.06 3.18 -0.18
C LYS A 144 -9.30 2.82 1.07
N SER A 145 -9.57 3.56 2.11
CA SER A 145 -8.94 3.36 3.39
C SER A 145 -9.20 1.95 3.90
N GLN A 146 -8.13 1.22 4.13
CA GLN A 146 -8.16 -0.04 4.88
C GLN A 146 -8.05 0.20 6.38
N TYR A 147 -8.02 1.48 6.80
CA TYR A 147 -7.95 1.84 8.21
C TYR A 147 -9.28 1.66 8.90
N ASN A 148 -9.22 1.24 10.15
CA ASN A 148 -10.35 1.22 11.05
C ASN A 148 -9.90 1.40 12.50
N ILE A 149 -10.85 1.78 13.35
CA ILE A 149 -10.73 1.66 14.79
C ILE A 149 -11.13 0.22 15.13
N GLN A 150 -10.22 -0.52 15.74
CA GLN A 150 -10.43 -1.87 16.23
C GLN A 150 -10.55 -1.80 17.74
N ILE A 151 -11.64 -2.32 18.31
CA ILE A 151 -11.93 -2.14 19.73
C ILE A 151 -12.24 -3.48 20.40
N ARG A 152 -11.80 -3.62 21.65
CA ARG A 152 -12.07 -4.78 22.51
C ARG A 152 -13.54 -4.82 22.91
N LYS A 153 -14.29 -5.67 22.21
CA LYS A 153 -15.73 -5.86 22.48
C LYS A 153 -16.00 -6.46 23.85
N ASP A 154 -15.17 -7.42 24.27
CA ASP A 154 -15.25 -8.02 25.58
C ASP A 154 -15.03 -7.00 26.72
N TRP A 155 -14.12 -6.02 26.54
CA TRP A 155 -13.94 -4.93 27.49
C TRP A 155 -15.13 -3.98 27.54
N LEU A 156 -15.69 -3.65 26.35
CA LEU A 156 -16.93 -2.87 26.30
C LEU A 156 -18.07 -3.59 27.05
N ASP A 157 -18.23 -4.91 26.84
CA ASP A 157 -19.25 -5.70 27.49
C ASP A 157 -19.04 -5.79 29.01
N ASN A 158 -17.80 -6.02 29.46
CA ASN A 158 -17.44 -6.08 30.87
C ASN A 158 -17.79 -4.79 31.63
N LEU A 159 -17.57 -3.65 30.97
CA LEU A 159 -17.82 -2.32 31.53
C LEU A 159 -19.20 -1.75 31.17
N ASN A 160 -20.03 -2.52 30.46
CA ASN A 160 -21.34 -2.10 29.95
C ASN A 160 -21.30 -0.79 29.14
N LEU A 161 -20.34 -0.70 28.23
CA LEU A 161 -20.10 0.45 27.35
C LEU A 161 -20.61 0.14 25.92
N ALA A 162 -21.08 1.19 25.22
CA ALA A 162 -21.38 1.13 23.80
C ALA A 162 -20.09 1.31 22.96
N VAL A 163 -20.15 0.89 21.69
CA VAL A 163 -19.12 1.24 20.70
C VAL A 163 -19.16 2.76 20.50
N PRO A 164 -18.02 3.47 20.62
CA PRO A 164 -17.98 4.92 20.47
C PRO A 164 -18.22 5.33 19.01
N THR A 165 -18.96 6.41 18.82
CA THR A 165 -19.29 7.02 17.54
C THR A 165 -18.83 8.48 17.43
N THR A 166 -18.46 9.11 18.55
CA THR A 166 -17.93 10.47 18.60
C THR A 166 -16.55 10.49 19.24
N ILE A 167 -15.81 11.56 19.05
CA ILE A 167 -14.48 11.72 19.66
C ILE A 167 -14.56 11.75 21.18
N GLU A 168 -15.61 12.37 21.76
CA GLU A 168 -15.83 12.42 23.20
C GLU A 168 -16.12 11.01 23.75
N GLU A 169 -16.96 10.23 23.05
CA GLU A 169 -17.25 8.85 23.45
C GLU A 169 -16.00 7.97 23.36
N LEU A 170 -15.18 8.11 22.30
CA LEU A 170 -13.91 7.39 22.16
C LEU A 170 -12.99 7.68 23.33
N TYR A 171 -12.81 8.96 23.68
CA TYR A 171 -11.99 9.36 24.80
C TYR A 171 -12.52 8.79 26.13
N ASN A 172 -13.82 8.87 26.39
CA ASN A 172 -14.44 8.38 27.60
C ASN A 172 -14.32 6.84 27.73
N VAL A 173 -14.49 6.10 26.63
CA VAL A 173 -14.28 4.64 26.58
C VAL A 173 -12.82 4.33 26.89
N ALA A 174 -11.87 5.03 26.26
CA ALA A 174 -10.46 4.82 26.53
C ALA A 174 -10.08 5.12 27.99
N CYS A 175 -10.63 6.20 28.61
CA CYS A 175 -10.46 6.45 30.05
C CYS A 175 -10.96 5.28 30.90
N LYS A 176 -12.13 4.72 30.58
CA LYS A 176 -12.69 3.57 31.27
C LYS A 176 -11.81 2.32 31.13
N PHE A 177 -11.21 2.13 29.97
CA PHE A 177 -10.28 1.02 29.75
C PHE A 177 -9.00 1.14 30.61
N ILE A 178 -8.58 2.36 30.96
CA ILE A 178 -7.43 2.59 31.83
C ILE A 178 -7.79 2.40 33.33
N THR A 179 -8.98 2.84 33.73
CA THR A 179 -9.29 3.02 35.16
C THR A 179 -10.13 1.90 35.77
N ASP A 180 -10.94 1.20 34.98
CA ASP A 180 -12.00 0.33 35.49
C ASP A 180 -11.69 -1.17 35.31
N ASP A 181 -10.40 -1.55 35.18
CA ASP A 181 -9.95 -2.95 35.12
C ASP A 181 -10.76 -3.78 34.08
N PRO A 182 -10.69 -3.43 32.78
CA PRO A 182 -11.59 -3.99 31.76
C PRO A 182 -11.35 -5.48 31.49
N ASP A 183 -10.17 -6.01 31.78
CA ASP A 183 -9.79 -7.41 31.61
C ASP A 183 -10.03 -8.25 32.89
N GLY A 184 -10.34 -7.59 34.03
CA GLY A 184 -10.71 -8.23 35.27
C GLY A 184 -9.56 -8.92 35.98
N ASN A 185 -8.30 -8.50 35.72
CA ASN A 185 -7.10 -9.10 36.30
C ASN A 185 -6.76 -8.51 37.68
N GLY A 186 -7.41 -7.43 38.12
CA GLY A 186 -7.22 -6.75 39.42
C GLY A 186 -6.04 -5.80 39.43
N VAL A 187 -5.42 -5.49 38.27
CA VAL A 187 -4.25 -4.61 38.13
C VAL A 187 -4.57 -3.48 37.18
N ALA A 188 -4.15 -2.25 37.46
CA ALA A 188 -4.27 -1.12 36.56
C ALA A 188 -3.06 -1.07 35.59
N ASP A 189 -3.01 -1.94 34.60
CA ASP A 189 -1.88 -2.12 33.67
C ASP A 189 -2.26 -2.00 32.19
N THR A 190 -3.44 -1.44 31.92
CA THR A 190 -3.97 -1.29 30.58
C THR A 190 -3.80 0.11 30.02
N TYR A 191 -3.65 0.20 28.70
CA TYR A 191 -3.60 1.46 27.93
C TYR A 191 -4.91 1.70 27.20
N GLY A 192 -5.23 2.97 26.94
CA GLY A 192 -6.44 3.36 26.24
C GLY A 192 -6.38 3.02 24.75
N ILE A 193 -5.34 3.54 24.05
CA ILE A 193 -5.25 3.49 22.59
C ILE A 193 -3.82 3.25 22.09
N THR A 194 -3.69 2.47 21.02
CA THR A 194 -2.47 2.30 20.23
C THR A 194 -2.80 2.30 18.73
N GLY A 195 -1.79 2.20 17.86
CA GLY A 195 -2.04 2.16 16.41
C GLY A 195 -0.80 2.18 15.54
N GLY A 196 -0.94 2.75 14.35
CA GLY A 196 0.16 2.95 13.41
C GLY A 196 1.24 3.87 13.99
N LYS A 197 2.50 3.56 13.71
CA LYS A 197 3.66 4.29 14.22
C LYS A 197 3.58 5.79 13.92
N GLY A 198 3.61 6.62 14.97
CA GLY A 198 3.63 8.07 14.87
C GLY A 198 2.27 8.70 14.60
N LEU A 199 2.20 9.64 13.65
CA LEU A 199 0.98 10.39 13.33
C LEU A 199 -0.22 9.55 12.88
N PRO A 200 -0.07 8.39 12.19
CA PRO A 200 -1.20 7.57 11.76
C PRO A 200 -2.20 7.21 12.86
N LEU A 201 -1.75 7.01 14.09
CA LEU A 201 -2.66 6.81 15.23
C LEU A 201 -3.67 7.94 15.37
N PHE A 202 -3.21 9.19 15.21
CA PHE A 202 -4.00 10.39 15.47
C PHE A 202 -4.89 10.82 14.29
N HIS A 203 -4.74 10.16 13.11
CA HIS A 203 -5.59 10.51 11.97
C HIS A 203 -7.08 10.22 12.22
N ALA A 204 -7.42 9.16 12.95
CA ALA A 204 -8.81 8.91 13.31
C ALA A 204 -9.41 10.05 14.17
N ILE A 205 -8.57 10.73 14.97
CA ILE A 205 -8.97 11.89 15.77
C ILE A 205 -9.10 13.12 14.86
N SER A 206 -8.09 13.40 14.04
CA SER A 206 -8.10 14.61 13.18
C SER A 206 -9.19 14.55 12.10
N CYS A 207 -9.48 13.37 11.57
CA CYS A 207 -10.55 13.18 10.60
C CYS A 207 -11.95 13.52 11.17
N ALA A 208 -12.17 13.34 12.48
CA ALA A 208 -13.40 13.81 13.13
C ALA A 208 -13.57 15.35 13.09
N PHE A 209 -12.54 16.09 12.67
CA PHE A 209 -12.56 17.54 12.48
C PHE A 209 -12.30 17.96 11.02
N ASP A 210 -12.59 17.08 10.06
CA ASP A 210 -12.44 17.30 8.63
C ASP A 210 -11.03 17.72 8.20
N THR A 211 -10.01 17.16 8.86
CA THR A 211 -8.60 17.47 8.59
C THR A 211 -7.69 16.26 8.82
N ALA A 212 -6.41 16.39 8.51
CA ALA A 212 -5.38 15.40 8.75
C ALA A 212 -4.04 16.04 9.17
N LEU A 213 -3.26 15.33 9.98
CA LEU A 213 -2.02 15.84 10.57
C LEU A 213 -0.85 15.66 9.60
N GLY A 214 -0.66 16.60 8.71
CA GLY A 214 0.42 16.58 7.72
C GLY A 214 0.16 17.47 6.52
N ASN A 215 1.08 17.42 5.55
CA ASN A 215 0.95 18.10 4.29
C ASN A 215 0.02 17.31 3.36
N TYR A 216 -1.27 17.58 3.39
CA TYR A 216 -2.25 16.96 2.51
C TYR A 216 -2.95 18.03 1.67
N ILE A 217 -2.76 17.99 0.35
CA ILE A 217 -3.45 18.85 -0.61
C ILE A 217 -4.89 18.36 -0.75
N LEU A 218 -5.84 19.20 -0.41
CA LEU A 218 -7.26 18.89 -0.44
C LEU A 218 -7.97 19.77 -1.48
N ILE A 219 -9.11 19.29 -1.97
CA ILE A 219 -10.09 20.10 -2.69
C ILE A 219 -11.30 20.29 -1.77
N ARG A 220 -11.62 21.55 -1.44
CA ARG A 220 -12.78 21.91 -0.62
C ARG A 220 -13.57 23.03 -1.29
N ASP A 221 -14.86 22.81 -1.52
CA ASP A 221 -15.76 23.76 -2.16
C ASP A 221 -15.23 24.30 -3.51
N GLY A 222 -14.59 23.40 -4.30
CA GLY A 222 -13.98 23.77 -5.58
C GLY A 222 -12.69 24.60 -5.46
N LYS A 223 -12.06 24.64 -4.28
CA LYS A 223 -10.76 25.29 -4.08
C LYS A 223 -9.71 24.31 -3.64
N VAL A 224 -8.49 24.52 -4.14
CA VAL A 224 -7.31 23.81 -3.63
C VAL A 224 -6.89 24.41 -2.30
N THR A 225 -6.73 23.57 -1.31
CA THR A 225 -6.32 23.95 0.05
C THR A 225 -5.41 22.88 0.65
N ASN A 226 -5.02 23.04 1.89
CA ASN A 226 -4.21 22.06 2.63
C ASN A 226 -4.91 21.67 3.93
N ALA A 227 -4.69 20.44 4.38
CA ALA A 227 -5.22 19.97 5.67
C ALA A 227 -4.79 20.85 6.83
N LEU A 228 -3.56 21.36 6.81
CA LEU A 228 -3.05 22.28 7.83
C LEU A 228 -3.84 23.61 7.93
N LEU A 229 -4.53 24.00 6.86
CA LEU A 229 -5.30 25.25 6.80
C LEU A 229 -6.79 25.05 7.12
N GLN A 230 -7.22 23.82 7.42
CA GLN A 230 -8.64 23.57 7.69
C GLN A 230 -9.07 24.15 9.04
N PRO A 231 -10.32 24.67 9.10
CA PRO A 231 -10.85 25.26 10.34
C PRO A 231 -10.82 24.32 11.54
N GLY A 232 -10.95 23.02 11.32
CA GLY A 232 -10.95 22.00 12.37
C GLY A 232 -9.58 21.64 12.94
N MET A 233 -8.47 22.11 12.34
CA MET A 233 -7.12 21.67 12.72
C MET A 233 -6.77 21.96 14.18
N LYS A 234 -7.08 23.16 14.68
CA LYS A 234 -6.79 23.50 16.09
C LYS A 234 -7.59 22.63 17.04
N ASN A 235 -8.86 22.35 16.74
CA ASN A 235 -9.69 21.44 17.54
C ASN A 235 -9.13 20.01 17.52
N ALA A 236 -8.68 19.54 16.35
CA ALA A 236 -8.02 18.23 16.22
C ALA A 236 -6.77 18.14 17.11
N LEU A 237 -5.92 19.17 17.09
CA LEU A 237 -4.72 19.23 17.93
C LEU A 237 -5.05 19.29 19.42
N GLU A 238 -6.09 20.03 19.82
CA GLU A 238 -6.56 20.07 21.22
C GLU A 238 -6.97 18.68 21.72
N TRP A 239 -7.69 17.93 20.90
CA TRP A 239 -8.06 16.55 21.23
C TRP A 239 -6.86 15.60 21.25
N CYS A 240 -5.96 15.69 20.28
CA CYS A 240 -4.72 14.91 20.28
C CYS A 240 -3.90 15.19 21.54
N LEU A 241 -3.72 16.47 21.90
CA LEU A 241 -3.05 16.88 23.14
C LEU A 241 -3.74 16.31 24.38
N LYS A 242 -5.08 16.35 24.43
CA LYS A 242 -5.85 15.80 25.55
C LYS A 242 -5.60 14.28 25.69
N PHE A 243 -5.51 13.53 24.58
CA PHE A 243 -5.16 12.12 24.60
C PHE A 243 -3.75 11.91 25.15
N THR A 244 -2.75 12.63 24.66
CA THR A 244 -1.34 12.42 25.04
C THR A 244 -1.03 12.89 26.46
N GLN A 245 -1.76 13.88 27.00
CA GLN A 245 -1.60 14.38 28.37
C GLN A 245 -2.35 13.55 29.42
N THR A 246 -3.16 12.59 29.02
CA THR A 246 -3.84 11.67 29.94
C THR A 246 -2.96 10.46 30.19
N GLU A 247 -2.66 10.17 31.46
CA GLU A 247 -1.79 9.07 31.87
C GLU A 247 -2.33 7.73 31.34
N ASN A 248 -1.46 6.91 30.76
CA ASN A 248 -1.76 5.60 30.16
C ASN A 248 -2.77 5.65 28.98
N MET A 249 -3.12 6.84 28.48
CA MET A 249 -4.07 6.93 27.36
C MET A 249 -3.47 6.39 26.08
N VAL A 250 -2.25 6.80 25.76
CA VAL A 250 -1.55 6.39 24.53
C VAL A 250 -0.44 5.42 24.88
N ASP A 251 -0.31 4.35 24.09
CA ASP A 251 0.82 3.42 24.16
C ASP A 251 2.16 4.19 24.12
N PRO A 252 3.04 4.03 25.10
CA PRO A 252 4.29 4.77 25.17
C PRO A 252 5.25 4.49 24.01
N ASP A 253 5.12 3.34 23.35
CA ASP A 253 6.01 2.93 22.27
C ASP A 253 5.48 3.30 20.85
N VAL A 254 4.32 3.95 20.76
CA VAL A 254 3.64 4.26 19.48
C VAL A 254 4.47 5.12 18.52
N LEU A 255 5.42 5.90 19.03
CA LEU A 255 6.33 6.68 18.19
C LEU A 255 7.44 5.86 17.54
N THR A 256 7.73 4.68 18.07
CA THR A 256 8.87 3.84 17.65
C THR A 256 8.44 2.55 16.97
N THR A 257 7.29 1.99 17.37
CA THR A 257 6.76 0.72 16.88
C THR A 257 5.30 0.85 16.43
N THR A 258 4.81 -0.13 15.69
CA THR A 258 3.37 -0.30 15.49
C THR A 258 2.76 -1.00 16.70
N GLY A 259 1.57 -0.60 17.10
CA GLY A 259 0.88 -1.14 18.29
C GLY A 259 0.36 -2.57 18.19
N ASN A 260 0.70 -3.33 17.13
CA ASN A 260 0.20 -4.70 16.93
C ASN A 260 0.56 -5.63 18.11
N ASN A 261 1.80 -5.58 18.56
CA ASN A 261 2.27 -6.49 19.63
C ASN A 261 1.57 -6.22 20.96
N ILE A 262 1.38 -4.95 21.34
CA ILE A 262 0.70 -4.59 22.59
C ILE A 262 -0.81 -4.93 22.51
N ALA A 263 -1.43 -4.78 21.33
CA ALA A 263 -2.82 -5.18 21.10
C ALA A 263 -2.99 -6.71 21.20
N ILE A 264 -2.08 -7.49 20.61
CA ILE A 264 -2.06 -8.96 20.71
C ILE A 264 -1.81 -9.41 22.15
N ALA A 265 -0.89 -8.74 22.89
CA ALA A 265 -0.60 -9.03 24.28
C ALA A 265 -1.76 -8.73 25.23
N GLY A 266 -2.80 -8.02 24.75
CA GLY A 266 -4.01 -7.76 25.52
C GLY A 266 -3.93 -6.56 26.45
N SER A 267 -2.89 -5.72 26.36
CA SER A 267 -2.68 -4.58 27.24
C SER A 267 -3.32 -3.28 26.77
N VAL A 268 -4.06 -3.28 25.64
CA VAL A 268 -4.71 -2.08 25.09
C VAL A 268 -6.11 -2.41 24.57
N GLY A 269 -7.03 -1.46 24.71
CA GLY A 269 -8.44 -1.65 24.34
C GLY A 269 -8.83 -1.14 22.97
N ILE A 270 -8.08 -0.17 22.40
CA ILE A 270 -8.36 0.46 21.10
C ILE A 270 -7.09 0.43 20.25
N HIS A 271 -7.23 -0.03 19.01
CA HIS A 271 -6.14 -0.10 18.05
C HIS A 271 -6.57 0.57 16.73
N VAL A 272 -5.87 1.63 16.32
CA VAL A 272 -6.12 2.36 15.07
C VAL A 272 -4.99 2.04 14.10
N ASN A 273 -5.29 1.27 13.07
CA ASN A 273 -4.26 0.89 12.10
C ASN A 273 -4.87 0.59 10.72
N SER A 274 -3.99 0.64 9.72
CA SER A 274 -4.29 0.08 8.40
C SER A 274 -4.37 -1.44 8.49
N TRP A 275 -5.06 -2.02 7.55
CA TRP A 275 -5.29 -3.44 7.47
C TRP A 275 -5.87 -3.97 8.78
N PRO A 276 -7.05 -4.54 8.79
CA PRO A 276 -7.66 -5.08 10.01
C PRO A 276 -6.86 -6.32 10.50
N GLY A 277 -5.61 -6.10 10.84
CA GLY A 277 -4.63 -7.12 11.17
C GLY A 277 -5.03 -7.98 12.36
N MET A 278 -5.77 -7.40 13.31
CA MET A 278 -6.29 -8.14 14.48
C MET A 278 -7.29 -9.22 14.12
N PHE A 279 -7.89 -9.19 12.91
CA PHE A 279 -8.90 -10.16 12.47
C PHE A 279 -8.33 -11.30 11.62
N LYS A 280 -7.06 -11.24 11.24
CA LYS A 280 -6.40 -12.35 10.53
C LYS A 280 -6.17 -13.53 11.45
N GLN A 281 -6.24 -14.76 10.91
CA GLN A 281 -6.11 -15.99 11.69
C GLN A 281 -4.86 -15.99 12.59
N TYR A 282 -3.71 -15.59 12.04
CA TYR A 282 -2.47 -15.46 12.81
C TYR A 282 -2.63 -14.59 14.06
N ALA A 283 -3.27 -13.42 13.95
CA ALA A 283 -3.47 -12.53 15.08
C ALA A 283 -4.48 -13.11 16.06
N GLN A 284 -5.57 -13.71 15.56
CA GLN A 284 -6.58 -14.37 16.40
C GLN A 284 -5.99 -15.52 17.20
N ASP A 285 -5.13 -16.35 16.61
CA ASP A 285 -4.44 -17.45 17.32
C ASP A 285 -3.54 -16.93 18.43
N ASN A 286 -2.77 -15.87 18.16
CA ASN A 286 -1.90 -15.26 19.18
C ASN A 286 -2.71 -14.56 20.28
N ILE A 287 -3.78 -13.87 19.94
CA ILE A 287 -4.70 -13.24 20.91
C ILE A 287 -5.33 -14.32 21.80
N ALA A 288 -5.83 -15.40 21.19
CA ALA A 288 -6.46 -16.51 21.91
C ALA A 288 -5.46 -17.24 22.83
N ALA A 289 -4.18 -17.29 22.49
CA ALA A 289 -3.13 -17.87 23.34
C ALA A 289 -2.89 -17.04 24.62
N VAL A 290 -3.10 -15.71 24.56
CA VAL A 290 -3.00 -14.82 25.70
C VAL A 290 -4.31 -14.77 26.49
N ASN A 291 -5.42 -14.53 25.80
CA ASN A 291 -6.76 -14.48 26.38
C ASN A 291 -7.79 -15.09 25.40
N PRO A 292 -8.25 -16.33 25.65
CA PRO A 292 -9.20 -17.00 24.76
C PRO A 292 -10.59 -16.34 24.69
N ASN A 293 -10.89 -15.43 25.61
CA ASN A 293 -12.14 -14.67 25.63
C ASN A 293 -12.03 -13.29 24.97
N ALA A 294 -10.82 -12.87 24.57
CA ALA A 294 -10.61 -11.59 23.92
C ALA A 294 -11.38 -11.53 22.60
N LYS A 295 -12.09 -10.44 22.38
CA LYS A 295 -12.90 -10.25 21.20
C LYS A 295 -12.74 -8.84 20.66
N TRP A 296 -12.17 -8.73 19.49
CA TRP A 296 -12.05 -7.48 18.75
C TRP A 296 -13.20 -7.30 17.78
N ILE A 297 -13.65 -6.08 17.59
CA ILE A 297 -14.61 -5.68 16.56
C ILE A 297 -14.07 -4.46 15.81
N PRO A 298 -14.41 -4.29 14.52
CA PRO A 298 -14.19 -3.04 13.82
C PRO A 298 -15.21 -2.01 14.29
N ALA A 299 -14.78 -0.75 14.45
CA ALA A 299 -15.64 0.41 14.61
C ALA A 299 -15.50 1.29 13.37
N GLY A 300 -16.55 2.04 13.05
CA GLY A 300 -16.58 2.99 11.95
C GLY A 300 -15.80 4.27 12.23
N PRO A 301 -15.83 5.22 11.29
CA PRO A 301 -15.32 6.56 11.53
C PRO A 301 -16.07 7.23 12.67
N LEU A 302 -15.41 8.19 13.30
CA LEU A 302 -16.07 9.06 14.28
C LEU A 302 -16.91 10.13 13.55
N HIS A 303 -17.99 10.54 14.20
CA HIS A 303 -18.82 11.62 13.70
C HIS A 303 -17.98 12.88 13.43
N ASN A 304 -18.22 13.53 12.29
CA ASN A 304 -17.52 14.74 11.90
C ASN A 304 -18.09 15.97 12.66
N GLU A 305 -17.33 16.47 13.61
CA GLU A 305 -17.69 17.62 14.46
C GLU A 305 -17.80 18.94 13.68
N MET A 306 -17.31 18.98 12.44
CA MET A 306 -17.40 20.14 11.54
C MET A 306 -18.64 20.09 10.64
N GLY A 307 -19.44 19.01 10.70
CA GLY A 307 -20.68 18.83 9.95
C GLY A 307 -20.51 18.30 8.52
N GLY A 308 -19.32 17.81 8.18
CA GLY A 308 -19.03 17.11 6.93
C GLY A 308 -19.37 15.62 7.00
N GLU A 309 -18.90 14.86 6.01
CA GLU A 309 -18.99 13.39 6.03
C GLU A 309 -18.09 12.81 7.12
N ASP A 310 -18.53 11.69 7.70
CA ASP A 310 -17.74 10.94 8.65
C ASP A 310 -16.62 10.21 7.88
N VAL A 311 -15.36 10.58 8.12
CA VAL A 311 -14.20 10.04 7.43
C VAL A 311 -13.24 9.41 8.41
N MET A 312 -12.61 8.30 7.97
CA MET A 312 -11.77 7.49 8.84
C MET A 312 -10.30 7.87 8.77
N TYR A 313 -9.82 8.20 7.57
CA TYR A 313 -8.39 8.34 7.32
C TYR A 313 -8.13 9.15 6.05
N PRO A 314 -7.01 9.90 5.97
CA PRO A 314 -6.60 10.54 4.72
C PRO A 314 -6.10 9.49 3.73
N ILE A 315 -6.51 9.61 2.47
CA ILE A 315 -6.11 8.73 1.39
C ILE A 315 -5.79 9.49 0.12
N ASN A 316 -4.77 9.04 -0.59
CA ASN A 316 -4.41 9.63 -1.88
C ASN A 316 -5.51 9.30 -2.91
N ASN A 317 -6.03 10.34 -3.57
CA ASN A 317 -7.11 10.21 -4.56
C ASN A 317 -6.65 9.41 -5.79
N VAL A 318 -5.43 9.62 -6.21
CA VAL A 318 -4.77 8.81 -7.25
C VAL A 318 -3.70 7.95 -6.61
N GLY A 319 -3.56 6.73 -7.13
CA GLY A 319 -2.51 5.84 -6.67
C GLY A 319 -1.18 6.58 -6.65
N GLY A 320 -0.43 6.35 -5.64
CA GLY A 320 0.93 6.83 -5.44
C GLY A 320 1.62 5.78 -4.62
N GLY A 321 2.94 5.81 -4.55
CA GLY A 321 3.69 4.89 -3.75
C GLY A 321 4.53 3.93 -4.57
N ASP A 322 4.47 2.68 -4.20
CA ASP A 322 5.33 1.65 -4.78
C ASP A 322 4.92 1.30 -6.22
N GLY A 323 5.90 0.99 -7.04
CA GLY A 323 5.68 0.55 -8.41
C GLY A 323 6.84 -0.26 -8.96
N TRP A 324 6.75 -0.52 -10.26
CA TRP A 324 7.74 -1.27 -11.02
C TRP A 324 8.24 -0.42 -12.18
N ALA A 325 9.53 -0.52 -12.48
CA ALA A 325 10.15 0.17 -13.60
C ALA A 325 11.09 -0.77 -14.35
N LEU A 326 11.23 -0.51 -15.64
CA LEU A 326 12.15 -1.20 -16.52
C LEU A 326 13.48 -0.44 -16.52
N CYS A 327 14.60 -1.16 -16.46
CA CYS A 327 15.91 -0.52 -16.53
C CYS A 327 16.27 -0.12 -17.97
N ALA A 328 17.03 0.96 -18.11
CA ALA A 328 17.36 1.58 -19.40
C ALA A 328 18.09 0.64 -20.37
N ASP A 329 18.92 -0.27 -19.86
CA ASP A 329 19.69 -1.25 -20.65
C ASP A 329 18.81 -2.16 -21.51
N LEU A 330 17.54 -2.33 -21.16
CA LEU A 330 16.58 -3.07 -21.99
C LEU A 330 16.36 -2.43 -23.37
N ALA A 331 16.63 -1.14 -23.53
CA ALA A 331 16.51 -0.50 -24.84
C ALA A 331 17.52 -1.04 -25.87
N ASP A 332 18.65 -1.57 -25.40
CA ASP A 332 19.71 -2.14 -26.24
C ASP A 332 19.56 -3.66 -26.48
N ASP A 333 18.56 -4.29 -25.83
CA ASP A 333 18.25 -5.73 -25.95
C ASP A 333 16.76 -5.95 -26.30
N GLU A 334 16.46 -5.87 -27.59
CA GLU A 334 15.10 -6.04 -28.12
C GLU A 334 14.47 -7.38 -27.72
N GLU A 335 15.25 -8.46 -27.61
CA GLU A 335 14.74 -9.78 -27.27
C GLU A 335 14.25 -9.79 -25.81
N LYS A 336 15.04 -9.26 -24.90
CA LYS A 336 14.65 -9.11 -23.49
C LYS A 336 13.50 -8.14 -23.32
N LEU A 337 13.52 -6.99 -24.00
CA LEU A 337 12.46 -5.99 -23.94
C LEU A 337 11.11 -6.59 -24.34
N GLN A 338 11.05 -7.32 -25.46
CA GLN A 338 9.83 -8.00 -25.90
C GLN A 338 9.41 -9.12 -24.94
N ALA A 339 10.35 -9.81 -24.32
CA ALA A 339 10.06 -10.81 -23.29
C ALA A 339 9.41 -10.17 -22.05
N VAL A 340 9.92 -9.01 -21.58
CA VAL A 340 9.31 -8.24 -20.48
C VAL A 340 7.86 -7.87 -20.86
N PHE A 341 7.61 -7.25 -22.01
CA PHE A 341 6.27 -6.87 -22.43
C PHE A 341 5.32 -8.08 -22.50
N LYS A 342 5.79 -9.23 -22.93
CA LYS A 342 5.00 -10.45 -22.99
C LYS A 342 4.52 -10.89 -21.60
N VAL A 343 5.38 -10.86 -20.59
CA VAL A 343 5.01 -11.19 -19.20
C VAL A 343 4.08 -10.15 -18.61
N LEU A 344 4.35 -8.86 -18.80
CA LEU A 344 3.49 -7.79 -18.30
C LEU A 344 2.07 -7.88 -18.89
N ASN A 345 1.95 -8.16 -20.19
CA ASN A 345 0.65 -8.38 -20.84
C ASN A 345 -0.05 -9.65 -20.36
N TYR A 346 0.69 -10.72 -20.06
CA TYR A 346 0.14 -11.92 -19.44
C TYR A 346 -0.46 -11.62 -18.06
N TYR A 347 0.19 -10.82 -17.24
CA TYR A 347 -0.29 -10.48 -15.90
C TYR A 347 -1.63 -9.73 -15.87
N VAL A 348 -2.00 -9.02 -16.92
CA VAL A 348 -3.30 -8.34 -17.03
C VAL A 348 -4.39 -9.20 -17.69
N THR A 349 -4.10 -10.44 -18.09
CA THR A 349 -5.13 -11.43 -18.45
C THR A 349 -5.80 -11.99 -17.16
N GLU A 350 -7.01 -12.56 -17.30
CA GLU A 350 -7.68 -13.21 -16.15
C GLU A 350 -6.82 -14.34 -15.58
N GLU A 351 -6.18 -15.16 -16.42
CA GLU A 351 -5.34 -16.27 -15.98
C GLU A 351 -4.08 -15.77 -15.24
N GLY A 352 -3.34 -14.85 -15.84
CA GLY A 352 -2.12 -14.28 -15.23
C GLY A 352 -2.42 -13.52 -13.95
N SER A 353 -3.49 -12.73 -13.92
CA SER A 353 -3.93 -12.02 -12.73
C SER A 353 -4.32 -12.98 -11.60
N ASN A 354 -5.08 -14.04 -11.89
CA ASN A 354 -5.42 -15.05 -10.89
C ASN A 354 -4.20 -15.82 -10.40
N LEU A 355 -3.26 -16.14 -11.28
CA LEU A 355 -2.02 -16.83 -10.91
C LEU A 355 -1.24 -16.06 -9.84
N ILE A 356 -1.00 -14.76 -10.04
CA ILE A 356 -0.22 -13.95 -9.10
C ILE A 356 -1.00 -13.53 -7.85
N GLN A 357 -2.32 -13.70 -7.85
CA GLN A 357 -3.16 -13.41 -6.69
C GLN A 357 -3.45 -14.65 -5.85
N TYR A 358 -3.82 -15.73 -6.50
CA TYR A 358 -4.39 -16.92 -5.84
C TYR A 358 -3.62 -18.21 -6.14
N GLY A 359 -2.76 -18.24 -7.16
CA GLY A 359 -2.06 -19.43 -7.64
C GLY A 359 -2.86 -20.21 -8.69
N LEU A 360 -2.64 -21.54 -8.77
CA LEU A 360 -3.25 -22.41 -9.77
C LEU A 360 -4.68 -22.82 -9.39
N GLU A 361 -5.62 -22.69 -10.33
CA GLU A 361 -6.98 -23.18 -10.17
C GLU A 361 -7.01 -24.71 -10.00
N GLY A 362 -7.82 -25.18 -9.07
CA GLY A 362 -7.97 -26.61 -8.74
C GLY A 362 -6.97 -27.12 -7.71
N ASP A 363 -5.81 -26.45 -7.54
CA ASP A 363 -4.80 -26.80 -6.54
C ASP A 363 -4.76 -25.77 -5.39
N HIS A 364 -4.55 -24.48 -5.71
CA HIS A 364 -4.43 -23.40 -4.73
C HIS A 364 -5.75 -22.72 -4.43
N TRP A 365 -6.68 -22.73 -5.38
CA TRP A 365 -8.02 -22.19 -5.23
C TRP A 365 -9.03 -22.91 -6.10
N VAL A 366 -10.28 -22.79 -5.74
CA VAL A 366 -11.42 -23.33 -6.49
C VAL A 366 -12.47 -22.24 -6.67
N ARG A 367 -13.15 -22.27 -7.81
CA ARG A 367 -14.31 -21.39 -8.07
C ARG A 367 -15.61 -22.14 -7.85
N ASN A 368 -16.48 -21.60 -7.02
CA ASN A 368 -17.82 -22.13 -6.86
C ASN A 368 -18.59 -21.95 -8.17
N PRO A 369 -19.07 -23.03 -8.80
CA PRO A 369 -19.71 -22.96 -10.12
C PRO A 369 -21.08 -22.25 -10.11
N GLU A 370 -21.75 -22.15 -8.95
CA GLU A 370 -23.06 -21.51 -8.82
C GLU A 370 -22.96 -20.00 -8.54
N THR A 371 -21.98 -19.60 -7.73
CA THR A 371 -21.82 -18.21 -7.28
C THR A 371 -20.66 -17.47 -7.94
N GLY A 372 -19.74 -18.19 -8.61
CA GLY A 372 -18.51 -17.64 -9.15
C GLY A 372 -17.44 -17.31 -8.09
N ARG A 373 -17.77 -17.44 -6.80
CA ARG A 373 -16.85 -17.03 -5.70
C ARG A 373 -15.62 -17.94 -5.65
N ILE A 374 -14.45 -17.32 -5.51
CA ILE A 374 -13.17 -18.01 -5.28
C ILE A 374 -13.06 -18.38 -3.80
N THR A 375 -12.50 -19.55 -3.53
CA THR A 375 -12.16 -20.03 -2.18
C THR A 375 -10.78 -20.64 -2.21
N MET A 376 -9.90 -20.22 -1.29
CA MET A 376 -8.55 -20.78 -1.15
C MET A 376 -8.62 -22.20 -0.61
N THR A 377 -7.74 -23.07 -1.11
CA THR A 377 -7.45 -24.37 -0.52
C THR A 377 -6.39 -24.23 0.58
N GLU A 378 -6.07 -25.34 1.27
CA GLU A 378 -4.96 -25.38 2.22
C GLU A 378 -3.62 -25.07 1.53
N ASN A 379 -3.38 -25.58 0.30
CA ASN A 379 -2.18 -25.28 -0.49
C ASN A 379 -2.10 -23.80 -0.82
N GLY A 380 -3.20 -23.18 -1.24
CA GLY A 380 -3.25 -21.75 -1.53
C GLY A 380 -3.06 -20.86 -0.31
N ALA A 381 -3.57 -21.26 0.85
CA ALA A 381 -3.36 -20.55 2.10
C ALA A 381 -1.87 -20.63 2.54
N ALA A 382 -1.20 -21.73 2.27
CA ALA A 382 0.24 -21.92 2.58
C ALA A 382 1.17 -21.16 1.62
N ALA A 383 0.77 -20.92 0.37
CA ALA A 383 1.60 -20.32 -0.68
C ALA A 383 1.66 -18.79 -0.58
N ASN A 384 2.04 -18.24 0.56
CA ASN A 384 2.05 -16.80 0.81
C ASN A 384 3.06 -16.01 -0.06
N TYR A 385 4.10 -16.67 -0.57
CA TYR A 385 5.12 -16.05 -1.41
C TYR A 385 4.58 -15.53 -2.75
N ILE A 386 3.43 -16.02 -3.22
CA ILE A 386 2.76 -15.54 -4.45
C ILE A 386 2.64 -14.01 -4.47
N SER A 387 2.41 -13.40 -3.29
CA SER A 387 2.27 -11.95 -3.17
C SER A 387 3.48 -11.15 -3.68
N THR A 388 4.66 -11.77 -3.77
CA THR A 388 5.86 -11.14 -4.30
C THR A 388 5.81 -10.99 -5.83
N TYR A 389 5.04 -11.85 -6.52
CA TYR A 389 4.81 -11.75 -7.96
C TYR A 389 3.79 -10.67 -8.35
N GLN A 390 3.10 -10.05 -7.39
CA GLN A 390 2.07 -9.06 -7.67
C GLN A 390 2.70 -7.73 -8.12
N ILE A 391 2.89 -7.57 -9.40
CA ILE A 391 3.40 -6.35 -10.02
C ILE A 391 2.28 -5.31 -10.16
N PHE A 392 1.08 -5.73 -10.60
CA PHE A 392 -0.05 -4.84 -10.80
C PHE A 392 -1.12 -4.98 -9.72
N SER A 393 -2.01 -4.00 -9.72
CA SER A 393 -3.15 -3.94 -8.82
C SER A 393 -4.12 -5.11 -9.02
N ARG A 394 -4.90 -5.34 -7.98
CA ARG A 394 -5.96 -6.31 -7.90
C ARG A 394 -7.23 -5.62 -7.40
N ILE A 395 -8.38 -6.27 -7.52
CA ILE A 395 -9.61 -5.85 -6.85
C ILE A 395 -9.43 -6.12 -5.36
N GLU A 396 -9.05 -5.10 -4.60
CA GLU A 396 -8.51 -5.26 -3.26
C GLU A 396 -9.51 -5.90 -2.30
N LEU A 397 -10.78 -5.48 -2.30
CA LEU A 397 -11.78 -6.05 -1.41
C LEU A 397 -12.03 -7.53 -1.72
N GLU A 398 -12.16 -7.90 -3.00
CA GLU A 398 -12.34 -9.30 -3.42
C GLU A 398 -11.14 -10.15 -2.99
N TYR A 399 -9.94 -9.66 -3.26
CA TYR A 399 -8.71 -10.34 -2.84
C TYR A 399 -8.66 -10.57 -1.33
N LEU A 400 -8.98 -9.55 -0.53
CA LEU A 400 -8.96 -9.65 0.93
C LEU A 400 -10.01 -10.61 1.46
N GLN A 401 -11.21 -10.63 0.87
CA GLN A 401 -12.28 -11.56 1.22
C GLN A 401 -11.93 -13.02 0.88
N VAL A 402 -11.18 -13.23 -0.19
CA VAL A 402 -10.71 -14.55 -0.61
C VAL A 402 -9.54 -15.02 0.26
N LYS A 403 -8.55 -14.16 0.49
CA LYS A 403 -7.32 -14.50 1.24
C LYS A 403 -7.54 -14.57 2.76
N PHE A 404 -8.45 -13.81 3.29
CA PHE A 404 -8.70 -13.68 4.74
C PHE A 404 -10.20 -13.75 5.05
N PRO A 405 -10.86 -14.90 4.73
CA PRO A 405 -12.31 -15.03 4.91
C PRO A 405 -12.78 -14.85 6.36
N GLU A 406 -11.92 -15.16 7.34
CA GLU A 406 -12.18 -14.92 8.76
C GLU A 406 -12.25 -13.43 9.12
N ALA A 407 -11.63 -12.57 8.32
CA ALA A 407 -11.61 -11.13 8.50
C ALA A 407 -12.51 -10.36 7.51
N GLU A 408 -13.32 -11.06 6.71
CA GLU A 408 -14.16 -10.49 5.63
C GLU A 408 -14.99 -9.29 6.10
N VAL A 409 -15.64 -9.40 7.27
CA VAL A 409 -16.46 -8.31 7.82
C VAL A 409 -15.63 -7.09 8.16
N ALA A 410 -14.45 -7.28 8.75
CA ALA A 410 -13.58 -6.18 9.12
C ALA A 410 -12.98 -5.48 7.88
N PHE A 411 -12.60 -6.24 6.85
CA PHE A 411 -12.13 -5.67 5.58
C PHE A 411 -13.25 -4.95 4.84
N THR A 412 -14.45 -5.52 4.78
CA THR A 412 -15.62 -4.86 4.17
C THR A 412 -15.89 -3.52 4.86
N ASN A 413 -15.93 -3.49 6.19
CA ASN A 413 -16.15 -2.26 6.94
C ASN A 413 -15.04 -1.22 6.65
N SER A 414 -13.78 -1.62 6.66
CA SER A 414 -12.67 -0.68 6.43
C SER A 414 -12.69 -0.09 5.01
N MET A 415 -13.07 -0.87 4.00
CA MET A 415 -13.15 -0.43 2.60
C MET A 415 -14.38 0.42 2.29
N THR A 416 -15.40 0.40 3.15
CA THR A 416 -16.63 1.21 3.01
C THR A 416 -16.65 2.46 3.86
N ASN A 417 -15.67 2.67 4.74
CA ASN A 417 -15.53 3.90 5.51
C ASN A 417 -15.31 5.11 4.59
N GLY A 418 -15.84 6.26 4.97
CA GLY A 418 -15.51 7.53 4.34
C GLY A 418 -14.01 7.83 4.45
N VAL A 419 -13.47 8.54 3.47
CA VAL A 419 -12.05 8.90 3.39
C VAL A 419 -11.87 10.40 3.15
N LEU A 420 -10.79 10.95 3.69
CA LEU A 420 -10.34 12.30 3.41
C LEU A 420 -9.41 12.23 2.18
N GLU A 421 -9.94 12.51 0.99
CA GLU A 421 -9.15 12.45 -0.23
C GLU A 421 -8.13 13.58 -0.31
N TYR A 422 -6.88 13.24 -0.66
CA TYR A 422 -5.82 14.19 -0.94
C TYR A 422 -5.11 13.90 -2.27
N TYR A 423 -4.37 14.87 -2.80
CA TYR A 423 -3.91 14.90 -4.19
C TYR A 423 -2.39 15.06 -4.33
N ASN A 424 -1.63 14.84 -3.28
CA ASN A 424 -0.18 15.11 -3.25
C ASN A 424 0.62 14.40 -4.35
N SER A 425 0.23 13.16 -4.72
CA SER A 425 0.93 12.40 -5.76
C SER A 425 0.83 13.01 -7.17
N LEU A 426 -0.08 13.98 -7.36
CA LEU A 426 -0.20 14.72 -8.61
C LEU A 426 0.64 16.00 -8.64
N ILE A 427 1.28 16.36 -7.51
CA ILE A 427 1.90 17.67 -7.34
C ILE A 427 3.42 17.54 -7.36
N VAL A 428 4.03 18.22 -8.30
CA VAL A 428 5.47 18.43 -8.37
C VAL A 428 5.80 19.75 -7.69
N GLU A 429 6.77 19.72 -6.79
CA GLU A 429 7.21 20.91 -6.09
C GLU A 429 7.83 21.97 -7.02
N PRO A 430 7.70 23.26 -6.70
CA PRO A 430 8.35 24.34 -7.44
C PRO A 430 9.88 24.24 -7.40
N ASP A 431 10.54 24.78 -8.43
CA ASP A 431 11.99 24.85 -8.50
C ASP A 431 12.58 25.55 -7.26
N GLY A 432 13.57 24.90 -6.66
CA GLY A 432 14.28 25.40 -5.48
C GLY A 432 13.59 25.07 -4.15
N MET A 433 12.44 24.44 -4.17
CA MET A 433 11.79 23.86 -3.00
C MET A 433 12.38 22.47 -2.68
N TYR A 434 12.45 22.15 -1.39
CA TYR A 434 12.78 20.82 -0.89
C TYR A 434 11.59 20.28 -0.10
N LEU A 435 10.65 19.63 -0.81
CA LEU A 435 9.39 19.14 -0.24
C LEU A 435 9.63 18.19 0.95
N ALA A 436 10.59 17.30 0.86
CA ALA A 436 10.93 16.36 1.93
C ALA A 436 11.36 17.05 3.23
N ASP A 437 12.08 18.18 3.14
CA ASP A 437 12.48 18.95 4.31
C ASP A 437 11.27 19.64 4.96
N MET A 438 10.37 20.21 4.15
CA MET A 438 9.11 20.77 4.64
C MET A 438 8.25 19.71 5.34
N GLU A 439 8.08 18.54 4.74
CA GLU A 439 7.29 17.44 5.32
C GLU A 439 7.88 16.92 6.63
N SER A 440 9.21 16.82 6.69
CA SER A 440 9.92 16.46 7.92
C SER A 440 9.72 17.50 9.02
N TYR A 441 9.76 18.78 8.66
CA TYR A 441 9.48 19.89 9.58
C TYR A 441 8.04 19.84 10.08
N ILE A 442 7.06 19.73 9.16
CA ILE A 442 5.63 19.61 9.51
C ILE A 442 5.42 18.45 10.49
N LYS A 443 5.95 17.26 10.19
CA LYS A 443 5.84 16.09 11.07
C LYS A 443 6.36 16.37 12.46
N THR A 444 7.53 17.03 12.56
CA THR A 444 8.15 17.37 13.83
C THR A 444 7.29 18.35 14.62
N GLN A 445 6.76 19.40 13.97
CA GLN A 445 5.91 20.39 14.63
C GLN A 445 4.54 19.81 15.04
N MET A 446 3.94 18.96 14.21
CA MET A 446 2.69 18.28 14.57
C MET A 446 2.87 17.44 15.84
N LEU A 447 3.96 16.67 15.94
CA LEU A 447 4.27 15.91 17.15
C LEU A 447 4.51 16.84 18.34
N ALA A 448 5.21 17.96 18.16
CA ALA A 448 5.45 18.94 19.22
C ALA A 448 4.12 19.54 19.77
N PHE A 449 3.16 19.86 18.89
CA PHE A 449 1.82 20.28 19.30
C PHE A 449 1.07 19.16 20.04
N ILE A 450 1.06 17.95 19.49
CA ILE A 450 0.33 16.78 20.03
C ILE A 450 0.84 16.40 21.43
N TYR A 451 2.12 16.54 21.68
CA TYR A 451 2.71 16.22 22.99
C TYR A 451 2.87 17.44 23.92
N GLY A 452 2.46 18.63 23.47
CA GLY A 452 2.48 19.86 24.27
C GLY A 452 3.88 20.48 24.43
N GLU A 453 4.85 20.06 23.61
CA GLU A 453 6.17 20.68 23.53
C GLU A 453 6.13 22.05 22.86
N ARG A 454 5.16 22.27 21.96
CA ARG A 454 4.85 23.54 21.34
C ARG A 454 3.41 23.94 21.69
N PRO A 455 3.18 25.17 22.25
CA PRO A 455 1.84 25.65 22.60
C PRO A 455 0.94 25.81 21.37
N LEU A 456 -0.35 25.47 21.48
CA LEU A 456 -1.31 25.56 20.37
C LEU A 456 -1.54 27.00 19.87
N GLU A 457 -1.31 27.99 20.75
CA GLU A 457 -1.35 29.43 20.42
C GLU A 457 -0.30 29.79 19.37
N GLU A 458 0.75 29.02 19.20
CA GLU A 458 1.79 29.22 18.19
C GLU A 458 1.45 28.59 16.83
N TYR A 459 0.25 28.02 16.66
CA TYR A 459 -0.11 27.36 15.40
C TYR A 459 -0.04 28.33 14.19
N ASP A 460 -0.51 29.56 14.34
CA ASP A 460 -0.46 30.54 13.25
C ASP A 460 0.98 31.00 12.95
N ALA A 461 1.88 30.99 13.97
CA ALA A 461 3.30 31.23 13.76
C ALA A 461 3.95 30.06 13.00
N PHE A 462 3.55 28.81 13.28
CA PHE A 462 3.99 27.65 12.53
C PHE A 462 3.61 27.72 11.05
N ILE A 463 2.36 28.10 10.71
CA ILE A 463 1.96 28.28 9.31
C ILE A 463 2.81 29.37 8.62
N LYS A 464 3.10 30.46 9.34
CA LYS A 464 3.99 31.51 8.82
C LYS A 464 5.42 30.98 8.59
N GLU A 465 5.94 30.15 9.49
CA GLU A 465 7.26 29.53 9.32
C GLU A 465 7.34 28.64 8.08
N LEU A 466 6.25 27.92 7.71
CA LEU A 466 6.19 27.16 6.47
C LEU A 466 6.38 28.03 5.23
N ASN A 467 5.77 29.23 5.22
CA ASN A 467 5.97 30.19 4.14
C ASN A 467 7.38 30.80 4.15
N ASP A 468 7.85 31.24 5.31
CA ASP A 468 9.13 31.93 5.44
C ASP A 468 10.34 31.01 5.13
N LEU A 469 10.24 29.68 5.37
CA LEU A 469 11.35 28.74 5.30
C LEU A 469 11.24 27.73 4.15
N TYR A 470 10.00 27.40 3.70
CA TYR A 470 9.77 26.25 2.81
C TYR A 470 8.92 26.54 1.59
N MET A 471 8.64 27.81 1.26
CA MET A 471 7.87 28.18 0.06
C MET A 471 6.46 27.56 0.03
N PHE A 472 5.78 27.50 1.17
CA PHE A 472 4.49 26.80 1.27
C PHE A 472 3.39 27.42 0.42
N ASP A 473 3.33 28.78 0.32
CA ASP A 473 2.34 29.47 -0.52
C ASP A 473 2.60 29.18 -2.01
N GLU A 474 3.86 29.18 -2.46
CA GLU A 474 4.26 28.85 -3.83
C GLU A 474 3.92 27.39 -4.16
N TYR A 475 4.11 26.47 -3.19
CA TYR A 475 3.71 25.07 -3.34
C TYR A 475 2.19 24.94 -3.51
N MET A 476 1.39 25.68 -2.74
CA MET A 476 -0.06 25.68 -2.86
C MET A 476 -0.53 26.27 -4.20
N GLU A 477 0.13 27.34 -4.70
CA GLU A 477 -0.15 27.88 -6.03
C GLU A 477 0.17 26.88 -7.14
N ALA A 478 1.33 26.23 -7.07
CA ALA A 478 1.73 25.19 -8.02
C ALA A 478 0.75 24.00 -8.00
N ALA A 479 0.31 23.58 -6.81
CA ALA A 479 -0.70 22.54 -6.67
C ALA A 479 -2.01 22.87 -7.37
N ALA A 480 -2.49 24.11 -7.21
CA ALA A 480 -3.72 24.56 -7.88
C ALA A 480 -3.56 24.59 -9.40
N ASP A 481 -2.44 25.13 -9.92
CA ASP A 481 -2.19 25.20 -11.36
C ASP A 481 -2.08 23.81 -11.98
N GLN A 482 -1.42 22.86 -11.32
CA GLN A 482 -1.27 21.48 -11.80
C GLN A 482 -2.62 20.74 -11.78
N LEU A 483 -3.42 20.84 -10.72
CA LEU A 483 -4.74 20.21 -10.66
C LEU A 483 -5.68 20.75 -11.75
N ILE A 484 -5.65 22.06 -12.02
CA ILE A 484 -6.37 22.66 -13.16
C ILE A 484 -5.88 22.07 -14.48
N ALA A 485 -4.57 21.94 -14.67
CA ALA A 485 -3.99 21.37 -15.89
C ALA A 485 -4.38 19.90 -16.10
N TYR A 486 -4.55 19.12 -15.02
CA TYR A 486 -5.07 17.74 -15.06
C TYR A 486 -6.59 17.66 -15.23
N GLY A 487 -7.29 18.80 -15.35
CA GLY A 487 -8.72 18.84 -15.64
C GLY A 487 -9.64 18.82 -14.41
N TYR A 488 -9.11 19.01 -13.22
CA TYR A 488 -9.94 19.19 -12.04
C TYR A 488 -10.66 20.56 -12.08
N ASP A 489 -11.97 20.56 -11.78
CA ASP A 489 -12.77 21.80 -11.71
C ASP A 489 -12.52 22.51 -10.37
N VAL A 490 -11.40 23.20 -10.29
CA VAL A 490 -10.95 23.87 -9.06
C VAL A 490 -10.43 25.27 -9.34
N THR A 491 -10.39 26.08 -8.29
CA THR A 491 -9.80 27.44 -8.28
C THR A 491 -8.68 27.52 -7.24
N LYS A 492 -7.83 28.54 -7.41
CA LYS A 492 -6.80 28.89 -6.43
C LYS A 492 -7.38 29.41 -5.12
#